data_aed2fdf50388f97c0e56d4113745a5f5
#
_entry.id   aed2fdf50388f97c0e56d4113745a5f5
#
_cell.length_a   1.000
_cell.length_b   1.000
_cell.length_c   1.000
_cell.angle_alpha   90.00
_cell.angle_beta   90.00
_cell.angle_gamma   90.00
#
_symmetry.space_group_name_H-M   'P 1'
#
loop_
_entity.id
_entity.type
_entity.pdbx_description
1 polymer ?
#
loop_
_entity_poly.entity_id
_entity_poly.type
_entity_poly.pdbx_seq_one_letter_code
_entity_poly.pdbx_strand_id
1 'polypeptide(L)'
;MVPVDIIGAETIRSYVSSELTDVLVQTVPSYNVQRLTIGEGLAFVRPARLRGLSPDQTLVLVNGKRQHRSALISPSGYQAVDLAQIPGSGLQRIEVLRDGASAQYGSDAIAGVINVVLKDRIGFESFAQVAQYFGGDGRNRQAGLDFGTGLAGKGCFHLALEYTDAGRTSRSIQRADALAYIAAHPDRKASVLSPVQRWGQPEREASRLMFNTHYRLTPAVTVYAFGLFGQGEGVDDFNWRNPDTNAAFRRSSFQNAPTSLFPTFNLVDKFPGGFAPFFGTQDADYSLFAGLKGDAGSEFRWDVSASLGRSRIDYSLTNTVNASFGPESPTSFDAGGLRQRERNFNADLVYTPQAFALAKPTTLALGSEHRNEAFTIRQGDRFSWDVGKFSDLAVGSNGFPGWSPQQVVDVDRDSWAAYADAEAHPLETVSVEAAGRYERFSDFGSKSTGKLATRWQATRELAVRGALSTGFHAPTPGLSNYTRTSQGLLAGTSTLFTSGQIGVTNPVAVFPKIATILTQRGTILGKTPAI
;
A
#
# COMPACT_ATOMS: atom_id res chain seq x y z
N MET A 1 -5.60 -3.73 27.87
CA MET A 1 -5.48 -5.12 28.35
C MET A 1 -4.80 -6.07 27.38
N VAL A 2 -4.57 -5.67 26.16
CA VAL A 2 -3.90 -6.43 25.09
C VAL A 2 -2.41 -6.08 25.09
N PRO A 3 -1.49 -7.05 24.80
CA PRO A 3 -0.07 -6.75 24.73
C PRO A 3 0.22 -5.81 23.56
N VAL A 4 1.01 -4.79 23.84
CA VAL A 4 1.53 -3.84 22.86
C VAL A 4 3.04 -4.01 22.84
N ASP A 5 3.60 -4.30 21.67
CA ASP A 5 5.05 -4.24 21.47
C ASP A 5 5.44 -2.79 21.22
N ILE A 6 6.44 -2.30 21.93
CA ILE A 6 6.96 -0.93 21.78
C ILE A 6 8.37 -1.00 21.23
N ILE A 7 8.56 -0.41 20.06
CA ILE A 7 9.87 -0.30 19.38
C ILE A 7 10.31 1.16 19.47
N GLY A 8 11.31 1.42 20.30
CA GLY A 8 11.81 2.78 20.54
C GLY A 8 12.69 3.31 19.41
N ALA A 9 12.90 4.62 19.38
CA ALA A 9 13.73 5.32 18.39
C ALA A 9 15.16 4.79 18.30
N GLU A 10 15.74 4.32 19.40
CA GLU A 10 17.08 3.76 19.43
C GLU A 10 17.16 2.45 18.66
N THR A 11 16.18 1.57 18.85
CA THR A 11 16.03 0.34 18.07
C THR A 11 15.84 0.64 16.59
N ILE A 12 14.97 1.60 16.24
CA ILE A 12 14.71 1.97 14.83
C ILE A 12 16.02 2.43 14.16
N ARG A 13 16.82 3.25 14.84
CA ARG A 13 18.10 3.78 14.32
C ARG A 13 19.22 2.74 14.24
N SER A 14 19.15 1.67 15.01
CA SER A 14 20.17 0.60 14.97
C SER A 14 20.16 -0.22 13.68
N TYR A 15 19.08 -0.13 12.90
CA TYR A 15 18.98 -0.81 11.61
C TYR A 15 19.58 0.03 10.48
N VAL A 16 20.23 -0.65 9.54
CA VAL A 16 20.87 -0.04 8.37
C VAL A 16 19.83 0.52 7.38
N SER A 17 18.63 -0.02 7.38
CA SER A 17 17.54 0.43 6.50
C SER A 17 16.70 1.52 7.16
N SER A 18 16.44 2.60 6.43
CA SER A 18 15.46 3.62 6.83
C SER A 18 14.00 3.20 6.57
N GLU A 19 13.79 2.10 5.83
CA GLU A 19 12.45 1.59 5.58
C GLU A 19 11.86 0.97 6.85
N LEU A 20 10.74 1.52 7.29
CA LEU A 20 10.03 1.09 8.48
C LEU A 20 9.66 -0.40 8.46
N THR A 21 9.37 -0.93 7.29
CA THR A 21 9.05 -2.35 7.08
C THR A 21 10.20 -3.27 7.42
N ASP A 22 11.45 -2.88 7.17
CA ASP A 22 12.61 -3.70 7.49
C ASP A 22 12.83 -3.81 9.00
N VAL A 23 12.60 -2.69 9.71
CA VAL A 23 12.64 -2.67 11.18
C VAL A 23 11.55 -3.57 11.75
N LEU A 24 10.31 -3.46 11.24
CA LEU A 24 9.18 -4.25 11.72
C LEU A 24 9.34 -5.75 11.47
N VAL A 25 9.86 -6.16 10.30
CA VAL A 25 10.13 -7.58 9.99
C VAL A 25 11.09 -8.20 11.01
N GLN A 26 12.06 -7.44 11.50
CA GLN A 26 13.08 -7.95 12.43
C GLN A 26 12.68 -7.84 13.89
N THR A 27 11.78 -6.93 14.25
CA THR A 27 11.41 -6.64 15.64
C THR A 27 10.05 -7.21 16.04
N VAL A 28 9.16 -7.46 15.09
CA VAL A 28 7.78 -7.93 15.33
C VAL A 28 7.56 -9.30 14.68
N PRO A 29 7.59 -10.40 15.44
CA PRO A 29 7.50 -11.76 14.88
C PRO A 29 6.21 -12.04 14.09
N SER A 30 5.13 -11.30 14.36
CA SER A 30 3.86 -11.43 13.64
C SER A 30 3.78 -10.57 12.38
N TYR A 31 4.76 -9.71 12.12
CA TYR A 31 4.82 -8.86 10.95
C TYR A 31 5.49 -9.58 9.79
N ASN A 32 4.85 -9.55 8.63
CA ASN A 32 5.36 -10.18 7.43
C ASN A 32 5.07 -9.30 6.22
N VAL A 33 6.09 -8.97 5.45
CA VAL A 33 5.99 -8.27 4.17
C VAL A 33 6.83 -8.99 3.15
N GLN A 34 6.22 -9.36 2.04
CA GLN A 34 6.93 -9.87 0.88
C GLN A 34 7.52 -8.71 0.06
N ARG A 35 8.82 -8.79 -0.23
CA ARG A 35 9.44 -7.94 -1.25
C ARG A 35 9.31 -8.64 -2.59
N LEU A 36 8.41 -8.14 -3.42
CA LEU A 36 8.18 -8.67 -4.75
C LEU A 36 9.15 -8.01 -5.74
N THR A 37 9.72 -8.82 -6.60
CA THR A 37 10.63 -8.37 -7.68
C THR A 37 9.87 -7.98 -8.94
N ILE A 38 8.66 -8.47 -9.09
CA ILE A 38 7.68 -8.10 -10.12
C ILE A 38 6.33 -8.05 -9.41
N GLY A 39 5.75 -6.90 -9.27
CA GLY A 39 4.53 -6.78 -8.48
C GLY A 39 3.62 -5.64 -8.90
N GLU A 40 3.82 -5.05 -10.07
CA GLU A 40 2.91 -4.04 -10.63
C GLU A 40 2.62 -2.88 -9.66
N GLY A 41 3.67 -2.34 -9.04
CA GLY A 41 3.60 -1.31 -8.01
C GLY A 41 3.80 -1.85 -6.59
N LEU A 42 3.51 -3.13 -6.30
CA LEU A 42 3.82 -3.75 -5.00
C LEU A 42 5.32 -3.84 -4.71
N ALA A 43 6.16 -3.70 -5.74
CA ALA A 43 7.61 -3.58 -5.55
C ALA A 43 7.99 -2.29 -4.80
N PHE A 44 7.14 -1.27 -4.84
CA PHE A 44 7.39 0.08 -4.30
C PHE A 44 6.52 0.43 -3.09
N VAL A 45 5.27 -0.04 -3.05
CA VAL A 45 4.37 0.12 -1.91
C VAL A 45 4.65 -0.94 -0.85
N ARG A 46 4.72 -0.55 0.41
CA ARG A 46 5.04 -1.42 1.56
C ARG A 46 3.86 -1.53 2.51
N PRO A 47 2.90 -2.41 2.24
CA PRO A 47 1.72 -2.56 3.09
C PRO A 47 2.07 -3.21 4.42
N ALA A 48 1.43 -2.78 5.50
CA ALA A 48 1.52 -3.42 6.80
C ALA A 48 0.75 -4.75 6.81
N ARG A 49 1.39 -5.85 7.22
CA ARG A 49 0.75 -7.16 7.33
C ARG A 49 1.07 -7.81 8.66
N LEU A 50 0.04 -8.11 9.44
CA LEU A 50 0.16 -8.79 10.73
C LEU A 50 -0.50 -10.16 10.71
N ARG A 51 0.09 -11.13 11.43
CA ARG A 51 -0.49 -12.46 11.69
C ARG A 51 -0.85 -13.26 10.44
N GLY A 52 -0.22 -12.97 9.31
CA GLY A 52 -0.51 -13.62 8.02
C GLY A 52 -1.85 -13.24 7.38
N LEU A 53 -2.63 -12.32 7.99
CA LEU A 53 -3.89 -11.84 7.44
C LEU A 53 -3.65 -10.84 6.29
N SER A 54 -4.70 -10.47 5.56
CA SER A 54 -4.60 -9.50 4.48
C SER A 54 -4.14 -8.14 5.00
N PRO A 55 -3.28 -7.40 4.26
CA PRO A 55 -2.75 -6.11 4.71
C PRO A 55 -3.79 -5.05 5.02
N ASP A 56 -4.92 -5.06 4.35
CA ASP A 56 -6.06 -4.16 4.58
C ASP A 56 -6.85 -4.46 5.87
N GLN A 57 -6.47 -5.55 6.57
CA GLN A 57 -6.98 -5.91 7.89
C GLN A 57 -6.05 -5.46 9.03
N THR A 58 -4.98 -4.72 8.71
CA THR A 58 -4.06 -4.10 9.66
C THR A 58 -4.24 -2.59 9.64
N LEU A 59 -4.73 -2.02 10.73
CA LEU A 59 -4.89 -0.58 10.84
C LEU A 59 -3.55 0.08 11.13
N VAL A 60 -3.25 1.15 10.41
CA VAL A 60 -2.09 2.01 10.67
C VAL A 60 -2.58 3.36 11.18
N LEU A 61 -1.99 3.80 12.28
CA LEU A 61 -2.22 5.11 12.89
C LEU A 61 -0.91 5.91 12.90
N VAL A 62 -1.03 7.22 12.83
CA VAL A 62 0.04 8.18 13.10
C VAL A 62 -0.42 9.09 14.24
N ASN A 63 0.34 9.13 15.34
CA ASN A 63 -0.05 9.82 16.56
C ASN A 63 -1.49 9.49 17.03
N GLY A 64 -1.91 8.23 16.86
CA GLY A 64 -3.26 7.77 17.23
C GLY A 64 -4.37 8.11 16.21
N LYS A 65 -4.09 8.81 15.12
CA LYS A 65 -5.06 9.13 14.07
C LYS A 65 -4.87 8.23 12.85
N ARG A 66 -5.97 7.82 12.21
CA ARG A 66 -5.97 6.89 11.06
C ARG A 66 -5.18 7.45 9.89
N GLN A 67 -4.17 6.71 9.42
CA GLN A 67 -3.46 6.98 8.17
C GLN A 67 -4.32 6.50 6.99
N HIS A 68 -4.38 7.29 5.93
CA HIS A 68 -5.10 6.94 4.70
C HIS A 68 -4.41 5.79 3.95
N ARG A 69 -5.19 5.09 3.11
CA ARG A 69 -4.69 4.01 2.28
C ARG A 69 -3.91 4.54 1.07
N SER A 70 -2.97 3.74 0.59
CA SER A 70 -2.34 3.91 -0.72
C SER A 70 -3.37 3.80 -1.85
N ALA A 71 -3.10 4.43 -2.98
CA ALA A 71 -3.89 4.27 -4.19
C ALA A 71 -3.76 2.87 -4.82
N LEU A 72 -2.73 2.10 -4.45
CA LEU A 72 -2.48 0.78 -5.03
C LEU A 72 -3.57 -0.21 -4.66
N ILE A 73 -4.19 -0.80 -5.69
CA ILE A 73 -4.99 -2.01 -5.55
C ILE A 73 -4.10 -3.20 -5.90
N SER A 74 -3.91 -4.08 -4.93
CA SER A 74 -3.12 -5.30 -5.12
C SER A 74 -3.81 -6.28 -6.06
N PRO A 75 -3.08 -6.99 -6.93
CA PRO A 75 -3.62 -8.13 -7.68
C PRO A 75 -4.24 -9.22 -6.79
N SER A 76 -3.87 -9.28 -5.51
CA SER A 76 -4.47 -10.19 -4.53
C SER A 76 -5.77 -9.66 -3.90
N GLY A 77 -6.27 -8.51 -4.33
CA GLY A 77 -7.57 -7.96 -3.91
C GLY A 77 -7.56 -7.27 -2.55
N TYR A 78 -6.52 -6.47 -2.25
CA TYR A 78 -6.49 -5.61 -1.06
C TYR A 78 -6.00 -4.19 -1.41
N GLN A 79 -6.34 -3.24 -0.56
CA GLN A 79 -5.87 -1.85 -0.59
C GLN A 79 -5.44 -1.44 0.83
N ALA A 80 -4.17 -1.16 1.04
CA ALA A 80 -3.60 -0.92 2.37
C ALA A 80 -2.77 0.35 2.44
N VAL A 81 -2.41 0.76 3.65
CA VAL A 81 -1.51 1.89 3.92
C VAL A 81 -0.09 1.57 3.44
N ASP A 82 0.58 2.55 2.86
CA ASP A 82 1.99 2.45 2.46
C ASP A 82 2.92 2.95 3.57
N LEU A 83 3.59 2.03 4.25
CA LEU A 83 4.58 2.38 5.28
C LEU A 83 5.88 2.96 4.71
N ALA A 84 6.15 2.79 3.40
CA ALA A 84 7.34 3.34 2.78
C ALA A 84 7.35 4.87 2.71
N GLN A 85 6.19 5.52 2.91
CA GLN A 85 6.07 6.98 2.90
C GLN A 85 6.40 7.64 4.24
N ILE A 86 6.62 6.86 5.29
CA ILE A 86 6.88 7.36 6.64
C ILE A 86 8.38 7.43 6.90
N PRO A 87 8.98 8.61 7.15
CA PRO A 87 10.40 8.75 7.42
C PRO A 87 10.77 8.14 8.78
N GLY A 88 11.71 7.19 8.78
CA GLY A 88 12.17 6.50 9.99
C GLY A 88 12.86 7.41 10.99
N SER A 89 13.59 8.44 10.51
CA SER A 89 14.29 9.42 11.34
C SER A 89 13.36 10.28 12.19
N GLY A 90 12.13 10.51 11.72
CA GLY A 90 11.11 11.31 12.42
C GLY A 90 10.37 10.57 13.53
N LEU A 91 10.67 9.30 13.79
CA LEU A 91 9.89 8.47 14.71
C LEU A 91 10.45 8.50 16.14
N GLN A 92 9.55 8.64 17.10
CA GLN A 92 9.83 8.46 18.51
C GLN A 92 9.74 6.97 18.91
N ARG A 93 8.70 6.29 18.45
CA ARG A 93 8.46 4.84 18.65
C ARG A 93 7.39 4.32 17.73
N ILE A 94 7.31 3.01 17.64
CA ILE A 94 6.22 2.28 17.00
C ILE A 94 5.56 1.41 18.06
N GLU A 95 4.24 1.40 18.09
CA GLU A 95 3.43 0.59 18.98
C GLU A 95 2.64 -0.42 18.16
N VAL A 96 2.80 -1.71 18.43
CA VAL A 96 2.13 -2.78 17.67
C VAL A 96 1.20 -3.55 18.58
N LEU A 97 -0.09 -3.35 18.37
CA LEU A 97 -1.16 -4.10 19.02
C LEU A 97 -1.49 -5.33 18.18
N ARG A 98 -1.17 -6.52 18.70
CA ARG A 98 -1.33 -7.79 17.98
C ARG A 98 -2.65 -8.50 18.30
N ASP A 99 -3.74 -7.75 18.38
CA ASP A 99 -5.07 -8.32 18.67
C ASP A 99 -6.15 -7.55 17.92
N GLY A 100 -7.32 -8.18 17.71
CA GLY A 100 -8.46 -7.53 17.12
C GLY A 100 -8.93 -6.35 17.97
N ALA A 101 -9.05 -5.18 17.33
CA ALA A 101 -9.42 -3.93 17.98
C ALA A 101 -10.50 -3.16 17.18
N SER A 102 -11.29 -3.88 16.36
CA SER A 102 -12.30 -3.28 15.49
C SER A 102 -13.39 -2.54 16.25
N ALA A 103 -13.71 -2.95 17.47
CA ALA A 103 -14.67 -2.25 18.34
C ALA A 103 -14.20 -0.87 18.80
N GLN A 104 -12.88 -0.66 18.88
CA GLN A 104 -12.27 0.62 19.30
C GLN A 104 -11.87 1.49 18.10
N TYR A 105 -11.23 0.88 17.10
CA TYR A 105 -10.55 1.58 16.01
C TYR A 105 -11.24 1.43 14.65
N GLY A 106 -12.32 0.64 14.55
CA GLY A 106 -13.09 0.46 13.32
C GLY A 106 -12.70 -0.74 12.47
N SER A 107 -13.28 -0.81 11.29
CA SER A 107 -13.34 -2.00 10.43
C SER A 107 -12.00 -2.62 10.03
N ASP A 108 -10.92 -1.86 9.96
CA ASP A 108 -9.64 -2.35 9.44
C ASP A 108 -8.73 -2.98 10.52
N ALA A 109 -9.11 -2.90 11.81
CA ALA A 109 -8.30 -3.37 12.93
C ALA A 109 -8.61 -4.83 13.30
N ILE A 110 -8.61 -5.75 12.33
CA ILE A 110 -8.87 -7.19 12.54
C ILE A 110 -7.59 -7.92 12.95
N ALA A 111 -6.51 -7.73 12.19
CA ALA A 111 -5.22 -8.35 12.44
C ALA A 111 -4.47 -7.69 13.61
N GLY A 112 -4.70 -6.41 13.79
CA GLY A 112 -4.07 -5.58 14.80
C GLY A 112 -3.95 -4.12 14.38
N VAL A 113 -3.22 -3.35 15.20
CA VAL A 113 -2.98 -1.93 14.96
C VAL A 113 -1.48 -1.63 15.04
N ILE A 114 -0.98 -0.85 14.11
CA ILE A 114 0.37 -0.28 14.15
C ILE A 114 0.22 1.23 14.33
N ASN A 115 0.61 1.76 15.49
CA ASN A 115 0.62 3.19 15.77
C ASN A 115 2.05 3.74 15.68
N VAL A 116 2.25 4.63 14.75
CA VAL A 116 3.53 5.34 14.55
C VAL A 116 3.47 6.66 15.34
N VAL A 117 4.33 6.80 16.34
CA VAL A 117 4.40 8.00 17.16
C VAL A 117 5.56 8.85 16.67
N LEU A 118 5.25 10.09 16.27
CA LEU A 118 6.22 11.05 15.74
C LEU A 118 6.99 11.72 16.86
N LYS A 119 8.24 12.13 16.58
CA LYS A 119 9.05 12.92 17.50
C LYS A 119 8.42 14.29 17.77
N ASP A 120 8.55 14.76 19.00
CA ASP A 120 8.07 16.08 19.48
C ASP A 120 9.09 16.77 20.39
N ARG A 121 10.37 16.44 20.26
CA ARG A 121 11.49 16.92 21.10
C ARG A 121 12.26 18.05 20.44
N ILE A 122 12.94 18.86 21.27
CA ILE A 122 13.89 19.87 20.83
C ILE A 122 15.24 19.20 20.55
N GLY A 123 15.91 19.58 19.47
CA GLY A 123 17.23 19.08 19.11
C GLY A 123 17.46 19.07 17.60
N PHE A 124 18.67 18.67 17.24
CA PHE A 124 19.07 18.50 15.84
C PHE A 124 19.84 17.19 15.71
N GLU A 125 19.47 16.40 14.73
CA GLU A 125 20.18 15.19 14.33
C GLU A 125 20.32 15.19 12.80
N SER A 126 21.41 14.64 12.31
CA SER A 126 21.59 14.39 10.87
C SER A 126 22.31 13.07 10.68
N PHE A 127 22.05 12.41 9.57
CA PHE A 127 22.78 11.21 9.18
C PHE A 127 23.02 11.21 7.68
N ALA A 128 24.10 10.56 7.27
CA ALA A 128 24.35 10.18 5.90
C ALA A 128 24.93 8.76 5.89
N GLN A 129 24.45 7.92 5.00
CA GLN A 129 24.83 6.52 4.93
C GLN A 129 25.00 6.11 3.48
N VAL A 130 26.01 5.28 3.23
CA VAL A 130 26.21 4.55 1.99
C VAL A 130 26.37 3.08 2.33
N ALA A 131 25.56 2.24 1.68
CA ALA A 131 25.62 0.79 1.82
C ALA A 131 25.66 0.13 0.43
N GLN A 132 26.20 -1.09 0.36
CA GLN A 132 26.25 -1.89 -0.84
C GLN A 132 26.29 -3.37 -0.44
N TYR A 133 25.66 -4.23 -1.23
CA TYR A 133 25.79 -5.66 -1.03
C TYR A 133 27.19 -6.16 -1.44
N PHE A 134 27.70 -7.20 -0.79
CA PHE A 134 28.97 -7.82 -1.13
C PHE A 134 29.06 -8.31 -2.58
N GLY A 135 27.91 -8.55 -3.24
CA GLY A 135 27.83 -8.88 -4.66
C GLY A 135 28.14 -7.72 -5.62
N GLY A 136 28.42 -6.51 -5.09
CA GLY A 136 28.76 -5.33 -5.88
C GLY A 136 27.57 -4.57 -6.47
N ASP A 137 26.35 -4.99 -6.18
CA ASP A 137 25.10 -4.35 -6.60
C ASP A 137 24.34 -3.72 -5.42
N GLY A 138 23.15 -3.13 -5.67
CA GLY A 138 22.26 -2.61 -4.63
C GLY A 138 22.89 -1.48 -3.82
N ARG A 139 23.67 -0.61 -4.45
CA ARG A 139 24.19 0.58 -3.77
C ARG A 139 23.03 1.40 -3.25
N ASN A 140 23.06 1.72 -1.96
CA ASN A 140 22.04 2.50 -1.28
C ASN A 140 22.70 3.73 -0.64
N ARG A 141 22.19 4.91 -0.95
CA ARG A 141 22.58 6.18 -0.36
C ARG A 141 21.39 6.74 0.38
N GLN A 142 21.60 7.11 1.63
CA GLN A 142 20.56 7.70 2.46
C GLN A 142 21.13 8.93 3.17
N ALA A 143 20.29 9.96 3.27
CA ALA A 143 20.59 11.13 4.07
C ALA A 143 19.32 11.62 4.76
N GLY A 144 19.46 12.16 5.96
CA GLY A 144 18.34 12.71 6.68
C GLY A 144 18.72 13.80 7.64
N LEU A 145 17.75 14.67 7.90
CA LEU A 145 17.81 15.77 8.85
C LEU A 145 16.59 15.65 9.76
N ASP A 146 16.82 15.93 11.04
CA ASP A 146 15.81 15.91 12.10
C ASP A 146 16.04 17.14 12.97
N PHE A 147 15.05 18.02 13.05
CA PHE A 147 15.14 19.29 13.75
C PHE A 147 13.89 19.55 14.59
N GLY A 148 14.09 19.90 15.84
CA GLY A 148 13.02 20.29 16.75
C GLY A 148 13.35 21.57 17.50
N THR A 149 12.36 22.44 17.64
CA THR A 149 12.48 23.69 18.38
C THR A 149 11.29 23.94 19.30
N GLY A 150 11.53 24.63 20.41
CA GLY A 150 10.47 25.02 21.34
C GLY A 150 9.69 26.23 20.83
N LEU A 151 8.40 26.25 21.10
CA LEU A 151 7.49 27.35 20.77
C LEU A 151 7.12 28.10 22.06
N ALA A 152 7.85 29.18 22.38
CA ALA A 152 7.60 30.07 23.51
C ALA A 152 7.36 29.37 24.86
N GLY A 153 8.01 28.22 25.10
CA GLY A 153 7.82 27.42 26.32
C GLY A 153 6.45 26.74 26.47
N LYS A 154 5.60 26.84 25.44
CA LYS A 154 4.22 26.29 25.45
C LYS A 154 3.99 25.16 24.44
N GLY A 155 4.98 24.85 23.63
CA GLY A 155 4.85 23.83 22.60
C GLY A 155 6.18 23.50 21.94
N CYS A 156 6.11 22.67 20.91
CA CYS A 156 7.22 22.22 20.10
C CYS A 156 6.83 22.18 18.63
N PHE A 157 7.79 22.48 17.78
CA PHE A 157 7.74 22.19 16.34
C PHE A 157 8.88 21.25 16.00
N HIS A 158 8.56 20.16 15.31
CA HIS A 158 9.52 19.15 14.87
C HIS A 158 9.39 18.92 13.37
N LEU A 159 10.53 18.75 12.67
CA LEU A 159 10.63 18.51 11.25
C LEU A 159 11.65 17.40 10.99
N ALA A 160 11.32 16.43 10.16
CA ALA A 160 12.26 15.44 9.65
C ALA A 160 12.20 15.36 8.13
N LEU A 161 13.36 15.21 7.50
CA LEU A 161 13.56 15.07 6.07
C LEU A 161 14.42 13.83 5.83
N GLU A 162 14.05 13.04 4.84
CA GLU A 162 14.84 11.89 4.38
C GLU A 162 14.90 11.84 2.86
N TYR A 163 16.06 11.47 2.35
CA TYR A 163 16.30 11.13 0.96
C TYR A 163 16.93 9.75 0.87
N THR A 164 16.48 8.95 -0.09
CA THR A 164 17.01 7.60 -0.36
C THR A 164 17.17 7.43 -1.86
N ASP A 165 18.36 6.95 -2.27
CA ASP A 165 18.68 6.50 -3.63
C ASP A 165 19.17 5.05 -3.54
N ALA A 166 18.29 4.11 -3.90
CA ALA A 166 18.52 2.68 -3.81
C ALA A 166 18.69 2.07 -5.21
N GLY A 167 19.90 1.66 -5.53
CA GLY A 167 20.20 0.95 -6.76
C GLY A 167 19.62 -0.47 -6.76
N ARG A 168 19.30 -0.98 -7.95
CA ARG A 168 18.76 -2.34 -8.09
C ARG A 168 19.74 -3.41 -7.66
N THR A 169 19.20 -4.56 -7.24
CA THR A 169 19.95 -5.78 -7.01
C THR A 169 19.62 -6.83 -8.07
N SER A 170 20.54 -7.72 -8.35
CA SER A 170 20.27 -8.88 -9.19
C SER A 170 21.18 -10.04 -8.80
N ARG A 171 20.58 -11.21 -8.65
CA ARG A 171 21.28 -12.51 -8.50
C ARG A 171 20.93 -13.44 -9.65
N SER A 172 20.46 -12.84 -10.76
CA SER A 172 20.03 -13.58 -11.94
C SER A 172 21.24 -14.10 -12.72
N ILE A 173 21.12 -15.31 -13.20
CA ILE A 173 21.97 -15.89 -14.24
C ILE A 173 21.25 -15.76 -15.59
N GLN A 174 22.00 -15.87 -16.69
CA GLN A 174 21.39 -15.86 -18.02
C GLN A 174 20.42 -17.04 -18.19
N ARG A 175 19.24 -16.77 -18.71
CA ARG A 175 18.19 -17.78 -18.91
C ARG A 175 18.60 -18.79 -19.98
N ALA A 176 18.20 -20.04 -19.78
CA ALA A 176 18.50 -21.12 -20.72
C ALA A 176 17.93 -20.88 -22.13
N ASP A 177 16.73 -20.31 -22.22
CA ASP A 177 16.10 -19.96 -23.50
C ASP A 177 16.81 -18.77 -24.19
N ALA A 178 17.43 -17.85 -23.44
CA ALA A 178 18.27 -16.80 -24.02
C ALA A 178 19.59 -17.34 -24.56
N LEU A 179 20.21 -18.29 -23.86
CA LEU A 179 21.40 -19.00 -24.34
C LEU A 179 21.09 -19.78 -25.61
N ALA A 180 19.94 -20.49 -25.65
CA ALA A 180 19.47 -21.19 -26.85
C ALA A 180 19.25 -20.23 -28.05
N TYR A 181 18.60 -19.07 -27.78
CA TYR A 181 18.42 -18.04 -28.79
C TYR A 181 19.76 -17.51 -29.35
N ILE A 182 20.73 -17.21 -28.48
CA ILE A 182 22.07 -16.76 -28.88
C ILE A 182 22.77 -17.83 -29.74
N ALA A 183 22.63 -19.10 -29.39
CA ALA A 183 23.21 -20.18 -30.15
C ALA A 183 22.59 -20.36 -31.55
N ALA A 184 21.28 -20.16 -31.65
CA ALA A 184 20.54 -20.21 -32.93
C ALA A 184 20.77 -18.95 -33.80
N HIS A 185 21.04 -17.79 -33.19
CA HIS A 185 21.21 -16.51 -33.87
C HIS A 185 22.49 -15.79 -33.40
N PRO A 186 23.69 -16.29 -33.78
CA PRO A 186 24.97 -15.72 -33.34
C PRO A 186 25.19 -14.26 -33.76
N ASP A 187 24.64 -13.85 -34.89
CA ASP A 187 24.62 -12.49 -35.42
C ASP A 187 23.90 -11.49 -34.51
N ARG A 188 22.94 -11.95 -33.70
CA ARG A 188 22.14 -11.15 -32.79
C ARG A 188 22.64 -11.15 -31.34
N LYS A 189 23.68 -11.89 -31.03
CA LYS A 189 24.22 -12.03 -29.67
C LYS A 189 24.45 -10.69 -28.98
N ALA A 190 24.98 -9.69 -29.68
CA ALA A 190 25.26 -8.37 -29.13
C ALA A 190 23.99 -7.59 -28.71
N SER A 191 22.84 -7.95 -29.27
CA SER A 191 21.53 -7.34 -28.94
C SER A 191 20.81 -8.01 -27.77
N VAL A 192 21.28 -9.16 -27.30
CA VAL A 192 20.69 -9.90 -26.18
C VAL A 192 21.31 -9.41 -24.88
N LEU A 193 20.49 -8.88 -23.98
CA LEU A 193 20.94 -8.46 -22.65
C LEU A 193 21.50 -9.64 -21.85
N SER A 194 22.46 -9.39 -20.99
CA SER A 194 23.03 -10.42 -20.10
C SER A 194 23.09 -9.91 -18.65
N PRO A 195 22.24 -10.45 -17.75
CA PRO A 195 21.12 -11.36 -18.02
C PRO A 195 19.96 -10.63 -18.71
N VAL A 196 19.15 -11.35 -19.49
CA VAL A 196 17.95 -10.79 -20.17
C VAL A 196 16.86 -10.34 -19.19
N GLN A 197 16.95 -10.75 -17.95
CA GLN A 197 16.01 -10.45 -16.88
C GLN A 197 16.73 -10.37 -15.55
N ARG A 198 16.53 -9.26 -14.82
CA ARG A 198 17.15 -9.01 -13.52
C ARG A 198 16.10 -9.20 -12.43
N TRP A 199 16.27 -10.22 -11.61
CA TRP A 199 15.40 -10.52 -10.48
C TRP A 199 16.08 -10.11 -9.18
N GLY A 200 15.52 -9.11 -8.51
CA GLY A 200 16.03 -8.57 -7.27
C GLY A 200 15.20 -7.38 -6.82
N GLN A 201 15.74 -6.57 -5.95
CA GLN A 201 15.11 -5.30 -5.57
C GLN A 201 15.18 -4.35 -6.77
N PRO A 202 14.09 -3.65 -7.12
CA PRO A 202 14.13 -2.59 -8.15
C PRO A 202 14.96 -1.40 -7.67
N GLU A 203 15.36 -0.55 -8.59
CA GLU A 203 15.90 0.76 -8.23
C GLU A 203 14.76 1.67 -7.75
N ARG A 204 15.07 2.50 -6.75
CA ARG A 204 14.12 3.46 -6.21
C ARG A 204 14.80 4.70 -5.69
N GLU A 205 14.29 5.85 -6.10
CA GLU A 205 14.58 7.14 -5.48
C GLU A 205 13.37 7.61 -4.70
N ALA A 206 13.57 8.16 -3.50
CA ALA A 206 12.47 8.64 -2.67
C ALA A 206 12.90 9.78 -1.76
N SER A 207 12.02 10.76 -1.60
CA SER A 207 12.13 11.86 -0.63
C SER A 207 10.93 11.84 0.29
N ARG A 208 11.17 12.06 1.60
CA ARG A 208 10.14 12.06 2.63
C ARG A 208 10.31 13.24 3.55
N LEU A 209 9.20 13.83 3.95
CA LEU A 209 9.14 14.92 4.93
C LEU A 209 8.08 14.57 5.98
N MET A 210 8.36 14.89 7.21
CA MET A 210 7.41 14.84 8.32
C MET A 210 7.52 16.10 9.15
N PHE A 211 6.39 16.65 9.59
CA PHE A 211 6.37 17.62 10.66
C PHE A 211 5.41 17.19 11.78
N ASN A 212 5.67 17.64 13.00
CA ASN A 212 4.83 17.44 14.16
C ASN A 212 4.91 18.67 15.05
N THR A 213 3.77 19.26 15.40
CA THR A 213 3.73 20.47 16.22
C THR A 213 2.55 20.46 17.17
N HIS A 214 2.75 21.04 18.32
CA HIS A 214 1.70 21.34 19.26
C HIS A 214 1.98 22.66 19.98
N TYR A 215 0.90 23.33 20.42
CA TYR A 215 0.99 24.55 21.19
C TYR A 215 -0.15 24.63 22.21
N ARG A 216 0.19 24.86 23.46
CA ARG A 216 -0.75 25.02 24.56
C ARG A 216 -1.36 26.44 24.53
N LEU A 217 -2.59 26.53 24.07
CA LEU A 217 -3.34 27.80 24.00
C LEU A 217 -3.71 28.31 25.40
N THR A 218 -4.23 27.40 26.24
CA THR A 218 -4.57 27.63 27.65
C THR A 218 -4.03 26.47 28.50
N PRO A 219 -4.05 26.55 29.83
CA PRO A 219 -3.68 25.39 30.65
C PRO A 219 -4.48 24.11 30.34
N ALA A 220 -5.70 24.25 29.81
CA ALA A 220 -6.61 23.15 29.54
C ALA A 220 -6.73 22.78 28.05
N VAL A 221 -6.19 23.59 27.11
CA VAL A 221 -6.40 23.39 25.68
C VAL A 221 -5.10 23.45 24.90
N THR A 222 -4.82 22.42 24.12
CA THR A 222 -3.69 22.30 23.20
C THR A 222 -4.18 22.18 21.77
N VAL A 223 -3.67 23.03 20.87
CA VAL A 223 -3.77 22.84 19.44
C VAL A 223 -2.61 21.98 18.96
N TYR A 224 -2.84 21.11 18.00
CA TYR A 224 -1.78 20.31 17.39
C TYR A 224 -2.00 20.16 15.88
N ALA A 225 -0.90 19.97 15.17
CA ALA A 225 -0.93 19.57 13.78
C ALA A 225 0.29 18.70 13.45
N PHE A 226 0.11 17.74 12.57
CA PHE A 226 1.21 16.93 12.03
C PHE A 226 0.90 16.50 10.61
N GLY A 227 1.93 16.17 9.86
CA GLY A 227 1.78 15.74 8.49
C GLY A 227 2.96 14.96 7.98
N LEU A 228 2.70 14.16 6.95
CA LEU A 228 3.66 13.36 6.22
C LEU A 228 3.55 13.75 4.74
N PHE A 229 4.67 13.79 4.07
CA PHE A 229 4.77 13.93 2.63
C PHE A 229 5.85 13.00 2.11
N GLY A 230 5.54 12.19 1.13
CA GLY A 230 6.46 11.31 0.45
C GLY A 230 6.27 11.36 -1.06
N GLN A 231 7.36 11.26 -1.78
CA GLN A 231 7.36 11.04 -3.21
C GLN A 231 8.48 10.08 -3.57
N GLY A 232 8.26 9.29 -4.61
CA GLY A 232 9.28 8.39 -5.10
C GLY A 232 9.05 7.97 -6.53
N GLU A 233 10.10 7.46 -7.13
CA GLU A 233 10.07 6.83 -8.43
C GLU A 233 10.92 5.57 -8.42
N GLY A 234 10.57 4.62 -9.26
CA GLY A 234 11.33 3.39 -9.38
C GLY A 234 11.00 2.64 -10.65
N VAL A 235 11.89 1.74 -11.02
CA VAL A 235 11.77 0.94 -12.24
C VAL A 235 12.02 -0.53 -11.93
N ASP A 236 11.11 -1.38 -12.40
CA ASP A 236 11.13 -2.83 -12.27
C ASP A 236 11.25 -3.52 -13.63
N ASP A 237 11.85 -4.71 -13.68
CA ASP A 237 12.00 -5.48 -14.92
C ASP A 237 10.85 -6.49 -15.03
N PHE A 238 10.18 -6.53 -16.18
CA PHE A 238 9.27 -7.62 -16.52
C PHE A 238 9.99 -8.78 -17.20
N ASN A 239 9.26 -9.88 -17.43
CA ASN A 239 9.76 -11.06 -18.11
C ASN A 239 10.28 -10.71 -19.51
N TRP A 240 11.42 -11.29 -19.88
CA TRP A 240 11.98 -11.17 -21.23
C TRP A 240 11.08 -11.84 -22.28
N ARG A 241 10.94 -11.19 -23.41
CA ARG A 241 10.21 -11.64 -24.60
C ARG A 241 11.20 -12.18 -25.61
N ASN A 242 11.30 -13.52 -25.65
CA ASN A 242 12.15 -14.24 -26.60
C ASN A 242 11.59 -14.11 -28.01
N PRO A 243 12.37 -13.65 -29.02
CA PRO A 243 11.88 -13.47 -30.38
C PRO A 243 11.35 -14.74 -31.05
N ASP A 244 11.91 -15.92 -30.73
CA ASP A 244 11.51 -17.19 -31.37
C ASP A 244 10.22 -17.75 -30.79
N THR A 245 9.89 -17.43 -29.52
CA THR A 245 8.81 -18.14 -28.80
C THR A 245 7.69 -17.21 -28.32
N ASN A 246 7.96 -15.92 -28.15
CA ASN A 246 6.96 -15.00 -27.60
C ASN A 246 5.95 -14.55 -28.67
N ALA A 247 4.66 -14.59 -28.30
CA ALA A 247 3.56 -14.24 -29.19
C ALA A 247 3.60 -12.81 -29.74
N ALA A 248 4.30 -11.87 -29.09
CA ALA A 248 4.47 -10.50 -29.57
C ALA A 248 5.26 -10.44 -30.91
N PHE A 249 6.11 -11.44 -31.16
CA PHE A 249 6.90 -11.56 -32.37
C PHE A 249 6.19 -12.35 -33.48
N ARG A 250 4.99 -12.87 -33.19
CA ARG A 250 4.21 -13.61 -34.20
C ARG A 250 3.80 -12.65 -35.33
N ARG A 251 3.87 -13.17 -36.55
CA ARG A 251 3.36 -12.44 -37.70
C ARG A 251 1.84 -12.43 -37.70
N SER A 252 1.24 -11.25 -37.84
CA SER A 252 -0.21 -11.10 -37.94
C SER A 252 -0.77 -11.68 -39.23
N SER A 253 -1.97 -12.28 -39.18
CA SER A 253 -2.70 -12.69 -40.37
C SER A 253 -3.04 -11.50 -41.28
N PHE A 254 -3.32 -10.33 -40.71
CA PHE A 254 -3.56 -9.10 -41.47
C PHE A 254 -2.30 -8.57 -42.12
N GLN A 255 -1.12 -8.76 -41.52
CA GLN A 255 0.17 -8.41 -42.11
C GLN A 255 0.50 -9.28 -43.33
N ASN A 256 0.03 -10.54 -43.36
CA ASN A 256 0.22 -11.47 -44.45
C ASN A 256 -0.79 -11.27 -45.60
N ALA A 257 -1.84 -10.45 -45.38
CA ALA A 257 -2.85 -10.19 -46.40
C ALA A 257 -2.24 -9.42 -47.60
N PRO A 258 -2.66 -9.70 -48.84
CA PRO A 258 -2.10 -9.03 -50.03
C PRO A 258 -2.25 -7.51 -50.01
N THR A 259 -3.23 -7.00 -49.27
CA THR A 259 -3.53 -5.55 -49.14
C THR A 259 -2.91 -4.93 -47.86
N SER A 260 -2.07 -5.67 -47.14
CA SER A 260 -1.45 -5.15 -45.91
C SER A 260 -0.57 -3.93 -46.21
N LEU A 261 -0.70 -2.89 -45.36
CA LEU A 261 0.15 -1.68 -45.46
C LEU A 261 1.60 -1.97 -45.02
N PHE A 262 1.84 -3.02 -44.25
CA PHE A 262 3.14 -3.35 -43.69
C PHE A 262 3.51 -4.84 -43.90
N PRO A 263 3.53 -5.35 -45.13
CA PRO A 263 3.71 -6.78 -45.39
C PRO A 263 5.11 -7.30 -45.01
N THR A 264 6.09 -6.43 -44.96
CA THR A 264 7.49 -6.77 -44.63
C THR A 264 7.84 -6.55 -43.15
N PHE A 265 6.96 -5.92 -42.38
CA PHE A 265 7.27 -5.61 -40.98
C PHE A 265 7.50 -6.90 -40.16
N ASN A 266 8.61 -6.91 -39.40
CA ASN A 266 8.93 -7.92 -38.44
C ASN A 266 9.41 -7.25 -37.12
N LEU A 267 8.82 -7.61 -36.00
CA LEU A 267 9.20 -7.03 -34.70
C LEU A 267 10.66 -7.32 -34.33
N VAL A 268 11.25 -8.38 -34.89
CA VAL A 268 12.70 -8.70 -34.73
C VAL A 268 13.61 -7.59 -35.27
N ASP A 269 13.16 -6.83 -36.30
CA ASP A 269 13.94 -5.71 -36.85
C ASP A 269 14.08 -4.58 -35.81
N LYS A 270 13.07 -4.44 -34.93
CA LYS A 270 13.06 -3.45 -33.85
C LYS A 270 13.75 -3.97 -32.57
N PHE A 271 13.60 -5.26 -32.28
CA PHE A 271 14.14 -5.93 -31.09
C PHE A 271 14.84 -7.25 -31.46
N PRO A 272 16.01 -7.18 -32.10
CA PRO A 272 16.70 -8.40 -32.59
C PRO A 272 17.15 -9.33 -31.47
N GLY A 273 17.37 -8.82 -30.26
CA GLY A 273 17.70 -9.60 -29.06
C GLY A 273 16.50 -9.90 -28.15
N GLY A 274 15.28 -9.63 -28.63
CA GLY A 274 14.11 -9.63 -27.75
C GLY A 274 14.06 -8.39 -26.87
N PHE A 275 13.06 -8.32 -25.99
CA PHE A 275 12.94 -7.21 -25.05
C PHE A 275 12.38 -7.66 -23.69
N ALA A 276 12.79 -6.96 -22.65
CA ALA A 276 12.15 -7.01 -21.34
C ALA A 276 11.49 -5.65 -21.12
N PRO A 277 10.15 -5.57 -20.95
CA PRO A 277 9.52 -4.32 -20.58
C PRO A 277 10.04 -3.84 -19.23
N PHE A 278 10.30 -2.53 -19.12
CA PHE A 278 10.59 -1.87 -17.86
C PHE A 278 9.34 -1.18 -17.36
N PHE A 279 8.97 -1.47 -16.11
CA PHE A 279 7.78 -0.94 -15.47
C PHE A 279 8.17 0.19 -14.52
N GLY A 280 7.85 1.40 -14.91
CA GLY A 280 8.09 2.61 -14.12
C GLY A 280 6.90 2.93 -13.21
N THR A 281 7.19 3.32 -11.99
CA THR A 281 6.20 3.81 -11.02
C THR A 281 6.66 5.14 -10.47
N GLN A 282 5.77 6.15 -10.51
CA GLN A 282 5.94 7.41 -9.80
C GLN A 282 4.82 7.53 -8.77
N ASP A 283 5.18 7.69 -7.51
CA ASP A 283 4.24 7.82 -6.40
C ASP A 283 4.42 9.14 -5.65
N ALA A 284 3.31 9.67 -5.17
CA ALA A 284 3.28 10.79 -4.26
C ALA A 284 2.17 10.57 -3.23
N ASP A 285 2.51 10.82 -1.97
CA ASP A 285 1.64 10.59 -0.83
C ASP A 285 1.74 11.75 0.14
N TYR A 286 0.62 12.24 0.65
CA TYR A 286 0.63 13.20 1.72
C TYR A 286 -0.54 13.01 2.66
N SER A 287 -0.31 13.31 3.93
CA SER A 287 -1.33 13.41 4.96
C SER A 287 -1.12 14.63 5.83
N LEU A 288 -2.22 15.25 6.22
CA LEU A 288 -2.26 16.39 7.13
C LEU A 288 -3.33 16.11 8.19
N PHE A 289 -2.96 16.32 9.44
CA PHE A 289 -3.82 16.18 10.60
C PHE A 289 -3.76 17.46 11.42
N ALA A 290 -4.90 17.92 11.90
CA ALA A 290 -4.99 19.05 12.80
C ALA A 290 -6.12 18.84 13.81
N GLY A 291 -5.93 19.31 15.03
CA GLY A 291 -6.93 19.15 16.06
C GLY A 291 -6.71 20.01 17.29
N LEU A 292 -7.70 19.95 18.15
CA LEU A 292 -7.71 20.53 19.47
C LEU A 292 -7.95 19.39 20.46
N LYS A 293 -7.16 19.35 21.53
CA LYS A 293 -7.35 18.43 22.64
C LYS A 293 -7.23 19.14 23.96
N GLY A 294 -7.87 18.60 24.96
CA GLY A 294 -7.82 19.24 26.27
C GLY A 294 -8.40 18.39 27.39
N ASP A 295 -8.24 18.97 28.58
CA ASP A 295 -8.78 18.44 29.83
C ASP A 295 -9.86 19.38 30.36
N ALA A 296 -10.99 18.83 30.80
CA ALA A 296 -12.05 19.55 31.49
C ALA A 296 -12.17 18.99 32.92
N GLY A 297 -11.43 19.61 33.84
CA GLY A 297 -11.18 19.06 35.18
C GLY A 297 -10.23 17.86 35.14
N SER A 298 -10.26 17.06 36.20
CA SER A 298 -9.42 15.86 36.35
C SER A 298 -10.00 14.60 35.70
N GLU A 299 -11.27 14.63 35.32
CA GLU A 299 -12.03 13.44 34.91
C GLU A 299 -12.30 13.37 33.40
N PHE A 300 -12.31 14.51 32.70
CA PHE A 300 -12.64 14.56 31.28
C PHE A 300 -11.43 14.94 30.42
N ARG A 301 -11.16 14.14 29.40
CA ARG A 301 -10.24 14.44 28.30
C ARG A 301 -11.00 14.38 26.98
N TRP A 302 -10.75 15.31 26.10
CA TRP A 302 -11.39 15.37 24.81
C TRP A 302 -10.38 15.68 23.69
N ASP A 303 -10.70 15.22 22.47
CA ASP A 303 -9.93 15.47 21.25
C ASP A 303 -10.90 15.62 20.08
N VAL A 304 -10.77 16.71 19.34
CA VAL A 304 -11.49 16.93 18.09
C VAL A 304 -10.48 17.19 16.99
N SER A 305 -10.56 16.45 15.90
CA SER A 305 -9.56 16.50 14.84
C SER A 305 -10.16 16.30 13.46
N ALA A 306 -9.45 16.84 12.47
CA ALA A 306 -9.69 16.60 11.06
C ALA A 306 -8.40 16.11 10.39
N SER A 307 -8.53 15.29 9.36
CA SER A 307 -7.42 14.89 8.53
C SER A 307 -7.76 14.85 7.04
N LEU A 308 -6.72 15.03 6.23
CA LEU A 308 -6.74 14.89 4.79
C LEU A 308 -5.56 14.03 4.37
N GLY A 309 -5.84 12.96 3.64
CA GLY A 309 -4.83 12.11 3.03
C GLY A 309 -5.05 11.98 1.52
N ARG A 310 -3.95 11.88 0.77
CA ARG A 310 -3.99 11.61 -0.66
C ARG A 310 -2.78 10.79 -1.06
N SER A 311 -3.03 9.70 -1.79
CA SER A 311 -2.04 8.88 -2.46
C SER A 311 -2.26 8.92 -3.97
N ARG A 312 -1.16 9.01 -4.71
CA ARG A 312 -1.12 9.01 -6.17
C ARG A 312 -0.05 8.04 -6.64
N ILE A 313 -0.38 7.23 -7.65
CA ILE A 313 0.56 6.35 -8.31
C ILE A 313 0.31 6.44 -9.81
N ASP A 314 1.34 6.79 -10.59
CA ASP A 314 1.33 6.80 -12.05
C ASP A 314 2.26 5.70 -12.57
N TYR A 315 1.84 5.06 -13.65
CA TYR A 315 2.54 3.93 -14.25
C TYR A 315 3.01 4.26 -15.65
N SER A 316 4.22 3.84 -15.94
CA SER A 316 4.81 3.95 -17.29
C SER A 316 5.47 2.64 -17.69
N LEU A 317 5.56 2.41 -18.99
CA LEU A 317 6.36 1.32 -19.53
C LEU A 317 7.36 1.88 -20.54
N THR A 318 8.54 1.30 -20.55
CA THR A 318 9.56 1.55 -21.57
C THR A 318 10.11 0.23 -22.08
N ASN A 319 10.84 0.27 -23.22
CA ASN A 319 11.41 -0.91 -23.85
C ASN A 319 10.38 -2.00 -24.16
N THR A 320 9.21 -1.61 -24.66
CA THR A 320 8.10 -2.51 -24.98
C THR A 320 7.34 -2.04 -26.21
N VAL A 321 6.28 -2.74 -26.60
CA VAL A 321 5.42 -2.41 -27.75
C VAL A 321 3.96 -2.79 -27.45
N ASN A 322 3.05 -2.14 -28.17
CA ASN A 322 1.72 -2.68 -28.43
C ASN A 322 1.76 -3.38 -29.79
N ALA A 323 1.82 -4.71 -29.77
CA ALA A 323 2.02 -5.52 -30.98
C ALA A 323 0.94 -5.27 -32.05
N SER A 324 -0.30 -4.94 -31.61
CA SER A 324 -1.41 -4.68 -32.53
C SER A 324 -1.22 -3.44 -33.42
N PHE A 325 -0.35 -2.50 -33.03
CA PHE A 325 0.00 -1.34 -33.86
C PHE A 325 1.16 -1.60 -34.85
N GLY A 326 1.85 -2.74 -34.71
CA GLY A 326 2.97 -3.07 -35.60
C GLY A 326 4.06 -2.01 -35.58
N PRO A 327 4.50 -1.50 -36.76
CA PRO A 327 5.56 -0.48 -36.84
C PRO A 327 5.16 0.89 -36.26
N GLU A 328 3.86 1.17 -36.15
CA GLU A 328 3.34 2.42 -35.60
C GLU A 328 3.38 2.44 -34.05
N SER A 329 3.68 1.30 -33.41
CA SER A 329 3.77 1.23 -31.97
C SER A 329 4.94 2.04 -31.42
N PRO A 330 4.74 2.95 -30.45
CA PRO A 330 5.83 3.51 -29.67
C PRO A 330 6.50 2.41 -28.83
N THR A 331 7.61 2.75 -28.17
CA THR A 331 8.33 1.86 -27.25
C THR A 331 8.24 2.31 -25.79
N SER A 332 7.55 3.43 -25.57
CA SER A 332 7.29 4.00 -24.24
C SER A 332 5.83 4.42 -24.15
N PHE A 333 5.22 4.20 -22.98
CA PHE A 333 3.79 4.37 -22.77
C PHE A 333 3.53 5.00 -21.40
N ASP A 334 2.57 5.93 -21.31
CA ASP A 334 1.87 6.25 -20.08
C ASP A 334 0.72 5.25 -19.91
N ALA A 335 0.81 4.38 -18.92
CA ALA A 335 -0.20 3.36 -18.69
C ALA A 335 -1.38 3.83 -17.84
N GLY A 336 -1.37 5.09 -17.40
CA GLY A 336 -2.40 5.65 -16.53
C GLY A 336 -1.97 5.70 -15.06
N GLY A 337 -2.93 5.78 -14.16
CA GLY A 337 -2.60 5.88 -12.75
C GLY A 337 -3.79 5.81 -11.81
N LEU A 338 -3.50 5.66 -10.54
CA LEU A 338 -4.45 5.49 -9.46
C LEU A 338 -4.36 6.67 -8.50
N ARG A 339 -5.49 7.04 -7.93
CA ARG A 339 -5.61 8.11 -6.91
C ARG A 339 -6.51 7.62 -5.79
N GLN A 340 -6.06 7.82 -4.56
CA GLN A 340 -6.86 7.65 -3.33
C GLN A 340 -6.89 8.97 -2.58
N ARG A 341 -8.05 9.36 -2.06
CA ARG A 341 -8.22 10.50 -1.17
C ARG A 341 -9.08 10.08 0.02
N GLU A 342 -8.67 10.47 1.22
CA GLU A 342 -9.45 10.27 2.43
C GLU A 342 -9.53 11.59 3.22
N ARG A 343 -10.70 11.87 3.78
CA ARG A 343 -10.97 12.97 4.71
C ARG A 343 -11.63 12.37 5.92
N ASN A 344 -11.09 12.64 7.10
CA ASN A 344 -11.67 12.14 8.35
C ASN A 344 -11.95 13.33 9.27
N PHE A 345 -13.00 13.20 10.03
CA PHE A 345 -13.32 14.06 11.15
C PHE A 345 -13.63 13.17 12.36
N ASN A 346 -12.95 13.43 13.48
CA ASN A 346 -13.06 12.63 14.70
C ASN A 346 -13.38 13.53 15.89
N ALA A 347 -14.22 13.02 16.79
CA ALA A 347 -14.46 13.60 18.10
C ALA A 347 -14.45 12.48 19.14
N ASP A 348 -13.55 12.61 20.10
CA ASP A 348 -13.27 11.59 21.11
C ASP A 348 -13.38 12.21 22.51
N LEU A 349 -14.00 11.49 23.45
CA LEU A 349 -14.16 11.87 24.85
C LEU A 349 -13.72 10.68 25.73
N VAL A 350 -12.88 10.95 26.71
CA VAL A 350 -12.54 9.99 27.77
C VAL A 350 -12.98 10.57 29.10
N TYR A 351 -13.80 9.81 29.83
CA TYR A 351 -14.31 10.16 31.15
C TYR A 351 -13.84 9.13 32.17
N THR A 352 -13.19 9.59 33.24
CA THR A 352 -12.64 8.76 34.31
C THR A 352 -13.23 9.19 35.65
N PRO A 353 -14.51 8.81 35.95
CA PRO A 353 -15.19 9.20 37.16
C PRO A 353 -14.54 8.57 38.39
N GLN A 354 -14.49 9.33 39.48
CA GLN A 354 -14.08 8.87 40.78
C GLN A 354 -15.24 8.19 41.59
N ALA A 355 -16.44 8.23 40.99
CA ALA A 355 -17.70 7.95 41.72
C ALA A 355 -18.04 6.49 41.93
N PHE A 356 -17.37 5.55 41.26
CA PHE A 356 -17.66 4.12 41.42
C PHE A 356 -16.76 3.52 42.50
N ALA A 357 -17.36 2.83 43.48
CA ALA A 357 -16.65 2.13 44.57
C ALA A 357 -15.94 0.86 44.08
N LEU A 358 -15.14 0.98 43.03
CA LEU A 358 -14.31 -0.09 42.45
C LEU A 358 -12.86 0.05 42.94
N ALA A 359 -12.07 -0.98 42.76
CA ALA A 359 -10.67 -1.00 43.19
C ALA A 359 -9.81 0.07 42.52
N LYS A 360 -10.14 0.45 41.27
CA LYS A 360 -9.55 1.56 40.54
C LYS A 360 -10.62 2.35 39.76
N PRO A 361 -10.37 3.61 39.39
CA PRO A 361 -11.33 4.37 38.62
C PRO A 361 -11.70 3.67 37.30
N THR A 362 -12.98 3.72 36.94
CA THR A 362 -13.50 3.25 35.67
C THR A 362 -13.14 4.24 34.58
N THR A 363 -12.72 3.77 33.42
CA THR A 363 -12.51 4.63 32.23
C THR A 363 -13.61 4.36 31.21
N LEU A 364 -14.29 5.41 30.78
CA LEU A 364 -15.28 5.39 29.71
C LEU A 364 -14.73 6.21 28.54
N ALA A 365 -14.66 5.61 27.36
CA ALA A 365 -14.31 6.32 26.14
C ALA A 365 -15.49 6.29 25.17
N LEU A 366 -15.81 7.44 24.61
CA LEU A 366 -16.85 7.65 23.59
C LEU A 366 -16.24 8.37 22.41
N GLY A 367 -16.67 8.05 21.21
CA GLY A 367 -16.22 8.80 20.05
C GLY A 367 -17.11 8.64 18.84
N SER A 368 -16.89 9.55 17.91
CA SER A 368 -17.54 9.56 16.60
C SER A 368 -16.52 9.85 15.51
N GLU A 369 -16.76 9.27 14.34
CA GLU A 369 -15.94 9.43 13.14
C GLU A 369 -16.83 9.67 11.93
N HIS A 370 -16.49 10.66 11.12
CA HIS A 370 -16.98 10.78 9.75
C HIS A 370 -15.80 10.62 8.80
N ARG A 371 -15.94 9.76 7.80
CA ARG A 371 -14.92 9.52 6.79
C ARG A 371 -15.51 9.58 5.39
N ASN A 372 -14.86 10.36 4.51
CA ASN A 372 -15.10 10.37 3.07
C ASN A 372 -13.87 9.77 2.37
N GLU A 373 -14.09 8.73 1.58
CA GLU A 373 -13.07 8.03 0.79
C GLU A 373 -13.40 8.20 -0.69
N ALA A 374 -12.43 8.59 -1.52
CA ALA A 374 -12.61 8.69 -2.96
C ALA A 374 -11.49 7.97 -3.70
N PHE A 375 -11.84 7.28 -4.77
CA PHE A 375 -10.92 6.53 -5.60
C PHE A 375 -11.13 6.85 -7.08
N THR A 376 -10.01 7.09 -7.78
CA THR A 376 -10.02 7.44 -9.20
C THR A 376 -9.01 6.60 -9.97
N ILE A 377 -9.42 6.10 -11.14
CA ILE A 377 -8.52 5.51 -12.15
C ILE A 377 -8.39 6.52 -13.29
N ARG A 378 -7.14 6.91 -13.59
CA ARG A 378 -6.79 7.73 -14.76
C ARG A 378 -6.43 6.82 -15.93
N GLN A 379 -6.99 7.09 -17.10
CA GLN A 379 -6.63 6.38 -18.33
C GLN A 379 -5.16 6.58 -18.71
N GLY A 380 -4.61 5.61 -19.42
CA GLY A 380 -3.31 5.69 -20.09
C GLY A 380 -3.37 6.43 -21.43
N ASP A 381 -2.21 6.61 -22.06
CA ASP A 381 -2.18 7.07 -23.45
C ASP A 381 -2.84 6.04 -24.39
N ARG A 382 -3.29 6.51 -25.56
CA ARG A 382 -4.05 5.68 -26.49
C ARG A 382 -3.30 4.40 -26.89
N PHE A 383 -2.01 4.49 -27.16
CA PHE A 383 -1.24 3.33 -27.60
C PHE A 383 -1.04 2.28 -26.49
N SER A 384 -1.20 2.67 -25.23
CA SER A 384 -1.05 1.75 -24.10
C SER A 384 -2.21 0.76 -23.95
N TRP A 385 -3.40 1.05 -24.51
CA TRP A 385 -4.60 0.25 -24.33
C TRP A 385 -5.40 -0.04 -25.62
N ASP A 386 -5.28 0.78 -26.66
CA ASP A 386 -6.11 0.69 -27.86
C ASP A 386 -5.64 -0.43 -28.81
N VAL A 387 -6.53 -0.82 -29.72
CA VAL A 387 -6.32 -1.85 -30.74
C VAL A 387 -5.79 -1.21 -32.02
N GLY A 388 -4.66 -1.70 -32.49
CA GLY A 388 -4.11 -1.29 -33.79
C GLY A 388 -4.65 -2.10 -34.96
N LYS A 389 -4.01 -1.95 -36.12
CA LYS A 389 -4.39 -2.60 -37.38
C LYS A 389 -4.26 -4.14 -37.35
N PHE A 390 -3.43 -4.67 -36.45
CA PHE A 390 -3.18 -6.11 -36.29
C PHE A 390 -3.91 -6.64 -35.07
N SER A 391 -5.25 -6.64 -35.14
CA SER A 391 -6.13 -6.98 -34.01
C SER A 391 -6.08 -8.44 -33.57
N ASP A 392 -5.42 -9.33 -34.30
CA ASP A 392 -5.15 -10.72 -33.94
C ASP A 392 -3.86 -10.88 -33.07
N LEU A 393 -3.12 -9.79 -32.89
CA LEU A 393 -2.00 -9.72 -31.94
C LEU A 393 -2.43 -9.17 -30.57
N ALA A 394 -1.59 -9.35 -29.57
CA ALA A 394 -1.85 -8.84 -28.22
C ALA A 394 -2.06 -7.33 -28.22
N VAL A 395 -3.15 -6.89 -27.60
CA VAL A 395 -3.59 -5.51 -27.50
C VAL A 395 -3.05 -4.88 -26.22
N GLY A 396 -2.71 -3.60 -26.30
CA GLY A 396 -2.14 -2.83 -25.21
C GLY A 396 -0.62 -2.98 -25.08
N SER A 397 0.01 -2.12 -24.31
CA SER A 397 1.46 -2.17 -24.04
C SER A 397 1.82 -3.52 -23.42
N ASN A 398 2.79 -4.22 -24.05
CA ASN A 398 3.15 -5.58 -23.63
C ASN A 398 3.82 -5.56 -22.26
N GLY A 399 3.27 -6.34 -21.35
CA GLY A 399 3.64 -6.39 -19.94
C GLY A 399 2.54 -5.84 -19.03
N PHE A 400 2.13 -4.61 -19.26
CA PHE A 400 1.05 -3.97 -18.51
C PHE A 400 0.23 -3.08 -19.46
N PRO A 401 -0.92 -3.56 -19.96
CA PRO A 401 -1.84 -2.73 -20.73
C PRO A 401 -2.34 -1.55 -19.89
N GLY A 402 -2.28 -0.36 -20.45
CA GLY A 402 -2.80 0.84 -19.80
C GLY A 402 -4.32 0.78 -19.60
N TRP A 403 -4.84 1.59 -18.68
CA TRP A 403 -6.28 1.71 -18.49
C TRP A 403 -6.94 2.40 -19.67
N SER A 404 -7.93 1.74 -20.23
CA SER A 404 -8.79 2.28 -21.30
C SER A 404 -9.82 3.26 -20.72
N PRO A 405 -10.48 4.08 -21.58
CA PRO A 405 -11.58 4.95 -21.13
C PRO A 405 -12.71 4.23 -20.40
N GLN A 406 -12.97 2.96 -20.75
CA GLN A 406 -14.02 2.14 -20.12
C GLN A 406 -13.64 1.67 -18.71
N GLN A 407 -12.38 1.76 -18.35
CA GLN A 407 -11.86 1.38 -17.03
C GLN A 407 -11.68 2.58 -16.10
N VAL A 408 -11.91 3.78 -16.61
CA VAL A 408 -11.87 5.01 -15.79
C VAL A 408 -13.03 4.97 -14.80
N VAL A 409 -12.71 5.22 -13.54
CA VAL A 409 -13.69 5.40 -12.46
C VAL A 409 -13.34 6.64 -11.65
N ASP A 410 -14.37 7.27 -11.12
CA ASP A 410 -14.27 8.33 -10.11
C ASP A 410 -15.43 8.11 -9.16
N VAL A 411 -15.14 7.56 -7.99
CA VAL A 411 -16.14 7.10 -7.02
C VAL A 411 -15.76 7.55 -5.63
N ASP A 412 -16.76 7.82 -4.81
CA ASP A 412 -16.59 8.18 -3.41
C ASP A 412 -17.57 7.45 -2.50
N ARG A 413 -17.27 7.45 -1.21
CA ARG A 413 -18.08 6.88 -0.15
C ARG A 413 -17.98 7.70 1.11
N ASP A 414 -19.12 7.94 1.74
CA ASP A 414 -19.20 8.46 3.09
C ASP A 414 -19.48 7.35 4.09
N SER A 415 -18.87 7.47 5.26
CA SER A 415 -19.15 6.60 6.39
C SER A 415 -19.22 7.39 7.70
N TRP A 416 -20.11 6.97 8.59
CA TRP A 416 -20.28 7.48 9.94
C TRP A 416 -20.14 6.36 10.94
N ALA A 417 -19.41 6.64 12.00
CA ALA A 417 -19.25 5.69 13.09
C ALA A 417 -19.42 6.35 14.45
N ALA A 418 -19.92 5.58 15.40
CA ALA A 418 -19.93 5.90 16.82
C ALA A 418 -19.45 4.70 17.61
N TYR A 419 -18.67 4.95 18.66
CA TYR A 419 -18.18 3.89 19.53
C TYR A 419 -18.26 4.26 21.01
N ALA A 420 -18.32 3.24 21.84
CA ALA A 420 -18.20 3.32 23.30
C ALA A 420 -17.30 2.20 23.80
N ASP A 421 -16.44 2.52 24.76
CA ASP A 421 -15.55 1.59 25.44
C ASP A 421 -15.59 1.85 26.94
N ALA A 422 -15.67 0.79 27.75
CA ALA A 422 -15.66 0.87 29.20
C ALA A 422 -14.62 -0.11 29.76
N GLU A 423 -13.66 0.41 30.50
CA GLU A 423 -12.70 -0.38 31.28
C GLU A 423 -12.95 -0.19 32.77
N ALA A 424 -13.16 -1.29 33.50
CA ALA A 424 -13.41 -1.30 34.92
C ALA A 424 -12.49 -2.28 35.67
N HIS A 425 -12.23 -1.99 36.94
CA HIS A 425 -11.43 -2.82 37.83
C HIS A 425 -12.27 -3.23 39.05
N PRO A 426 -13.12 -4.27 38.88
CA PRO A 426 -13.98 -4.73 40.00
C PRO A 426 -13.17 -5.15 41.24
N LEU A 427 -11.98 -5.70 41.03
CA LEU A 427 -11.01 -6.10 42.06
C LEU A 427 -9.63 -5.56 41.65
N GLU A 428 -8.72 -5.39 42.62
CA GLU A 428 -7.32 -5.02 42.37
C GLU A 428 -6.63 -5.93 41.32
N THR A 429 -7.00 -7.21 41.34
CA THR A 429 -6.43 -8.26 40.50
C THR A 429 -7.22 -8.51 39.21
N VAL A 430 -8.40 -7.91 39.04
CA VAL A 430 -9.29 -8.18 37.89
C VAL A 430 -9.59 -6.89 37.13
N SER A 431 -9.35 -6.92 35.86
CA SER A 431 -9.78 -5.87 34.92
C SER A 431 -10.75 -6.46 33.88
N VAL A 432 -11.80 -5.72 33.55
CA VAL A 432 -12.79 -6.07 32.53
C VAL A 432 -12.93 -4.89 31.57
N GLU A 433 -12.98 -5.16 30.26
CA GLU A 433 -13.16 -4.20 29.18
C GLU A 433 -14.33 -4.66 28.31
N ALA A 434 -15.24 -3.75 28.00
CA ALA A 434 -16.32 -3.95 27.05
C ALA A 434 -16.37 -2.78 26.07
N ALA A 435 -16.36 -3.07 24.77
CA ALA A 435 -16.42 -2.07 23.73
C ALA A 435 -17.45 -2.43 22.65
N GLY A 436 -18.08 -1.42 22.08
CA GLY A 436 -19.00 -1.54 20.96
C GLY A 436 -18.86 -0.40 19.98
N ARG A 437 -18.99 -0.70 18.68
CA ARG A 437 -18.96 0.27 17.61
C ARG A 437 -20.06 -0.01 16.60
N TYR A 438 -20.69 1.04 16.12
CA TYR A 438 -21.63 1.02 15.01
C TYR A 438 -21.09 1.87 13.88
N GLU A 439 -21.10 1.34 12.67
CA GLU A 439 -20.67 2.04 11.44
C GLU A 439 -21.76 1.94 10.38
N ARG A 440 -21.99 3.06 9.67
CA ARG A 440 -22.91 3.15 8.54
C ARG A 440 -22.14 3.69 7.33
N PHE A 441 -22.26 2.99 6.21
CA PHE A 441 -21.64 3.33 4.93
C PHE A 441 -22.70 3.70 3.90
N SER A 442 -22.40 4.63 3.00
CA SER A 442 -23.33 5.10 1.98
C SER A 442 -23.64 4.05 0.90
N ASP A 443 -22.74 3.09 0.69
CA ASP A 443 -22.78 2.13 -0.43
C ASP A 443 -23.23 0.72 -0.05
N PHE A 444 -23.07 0.25 1.19
CA PHE A 444 -23.43 -1.14 1.53
C PHE A 444 -24.13 -1.33 2.90
N GLY A 445 -24.57 -0.25 3.54
CA GLY A 445 -25.38 -0.31 4.76
C GLY A 445 -24.58 -0.17 6.05
N SER A 446 -24.94 -0.89 7.11
CA SER A 446 -24.37 -0.71 8.44
C SER A 446 -23.87 -2.01 9.05
N LYS A 447 -22.91 -1.87 9.99
CA LYS A 447 -22.33 -2.96 10.77
C LYS A 447 -22.11 -2.54 12.21
N SER A 448 -22.24 -3.52 13.12
CA SER A 448 -21.84 -3.38 14.52
C SER A 448 -20.72 -4.36 14.83
N THR A 449 -19.76 -3.93 15.63
CA THR A 449 -18.69 -4.75 16.17
C THR A 449 -18.63 -4.60 17.68
N GLY A 450 -18.17 -5.64 18.37
CA GLY A 450 -18.06 -5.63 19.83
C GLY A 450 -16.83 -6.36 20.31
N LYS A 451 -16.40 -6.04 21.52
CA LYS A 451 -15.29 -6.68 22.23
C LYS A 451 -15.63 -6.85 23.69
N LEU A 452 -15.26 -7.98 24.26
CA LEU A 452 -15.24 -8.24 25.69
C LEU A 452 -13.88 -8.84 26.03
N ALA A 453 -13.20 -8.25 27.01
CA ALA A 453 -11.91 -8.75 27.45
C ALA A 453 -11.81 -8.74 28.99
N THR A 454 -11.05 -9.68 29.51
CA THR A 454 -10.76 -9.76 30.95
C THR A 454 -9.30 -10.12 31.17
N ARG A 455 -8.74 -9.59 32.26
CA ARG A 455 -7.42 -9.94 32.75
C ARG A 455 -7.49 -10.17 34.25
N TRP A 456 -7.03 -11.34 34.69
CA TRP A 456 -6.91 -11.72 36.09
C TRP A 456 -5.44 -11.92 36.46
N GLN A 457 -4.95 -11.12 37.39
CA GLN A 457 -3.64 -11.28 38.01
C GLN A 457 -3.74 -12.29 39.12
N ALA A 458 -3.49 -13.58 38.85
CA ALA A 458 -3.65 -14.66 39.79
C ALA A 458 -2.57 -14.63 40.88
N THR A 459 -1.31 -14.32 40.51
CA THR A 459 -0.19 -14.09 41.45
C THR A 459 0.62 -12.88 40.97
N ARG A 460 1.70 -12.51 41.66
CA ARG A 460 2.59 -11.44 41.22
C ARG A 460 3.27 -11.75 39.88
N GLU A 461 3.50 -13.04 39.61
CA GLU A 461 4.20 -13.53 38.41
C GLU A 461 3.25 -14.05 37.31
N LEU A 462 2.02 -14.40 37.66
CA LEU A 462 1.07 -15.05 36.76
C LEU A 462 -0.16 -14.19 36.51
N ALA A 463 -0.40 -13.84 35.26
CA ALA A 463 -1.64 -13.23 34.77
C ALA A 463 -2.32 -14.09 33.69
N VAL A 464 -3.63 -14.28 33.81
CA VAL A 464 -4.47 -14.94 32.80
C VAL A 464 -5.31 -13.87 32.10
N ARG A 465 -5.43 -13.93 30.79
CA ARG A 465 -6.26 -13.01 30.00
C ARG A 465 -7.06 -13.77 28.95
N GLY A 466 -8.24 -13.26 28.64
CA GLY A 466 -9.08 -13.72 27.56
C GLY A 466 -9.76 -12.55 26.87
N ALA A 467 -9.97 -12.64 25.56
CA ALA A 467 -10.72 -11.65 24.80
C ALA A 467 -11.58 -12.35 23.75
N LEU A 468 -12.78 -11.82 23.54
CA LEU A 468 -13.66 -12.14 22.43
C LEU A 468 -13.95 -10.85 21.68
N SER A 469 -13.78 -10.84 20.37
CA SER A 469 -14.09 -9.68 19.55
C SER A 469 -14.68 -10.10 18.21
N THR A 470 -15.54 -9.24 17.68
CA THR A 470 -16.00 -9.34 16.29
C THR A 470 -15.26 -8.31 15.47
N GLY A 471 -14.89 -8.68 14.25
CA GLY A 471 -14.21 -7.80 13.28
C GLY A 471 -14.99 -7.77 11.98
N PHE A 472 -14.84 -6.68 11.27
CA PHE A 472 -15.43 -6.47 9.97
C PHE A 472 -14.49 -5.61 9.12
N HIS A 473 -14.37 -5.95 7.83
CA HIS A 473 -13.65 -5.15 6.85
C HIS A 473 -14.59 -4.76 5.72
N ALA A 474 -14.70 -3.45 5.47
CA ALA A 474 -15.47 -2.90 4.38
C ALA A 474 -14.65 -2.93 3.09
N PRO A 475 -15.12 -3.52 1.98
CA PRO A 475 -14.48 -3.33 0.69
C PRO A 475 -14.34 -1.83 0.41
N THR A 476 -13.15 -1.38 0.00
CA THR A 476 -12.95 0.05 -0.30
C THR A 476 -13.66 0.43 -1.60
N PRO A 477 -13.96 1.73 -1.86
CA PRO A 477 -14.46 2.18 -3.16
C PRO A 477 -13.58 1.72 -4.32
N GLY A 478 -12.26 1.71 -4.12
CA GLY A 478 -11.30 1.16 -5.07
C GLY A 478 -11.53 -0.31 -5.35
N LEU A 479 -11.59 -1.16 -4.31
CA LEU A 479 -11.79 -2.61 -4.47
C LEU A 479 -13.13 -2.96 -5.13
N SER A 480 -14.18 -2.17 -4.85
CA SER A 480 -15.52 -2.40 -5.41
C SER A 480 -15.64 -2.04 -6.89
N ASN A 481 -14.80 -1.10 -7.37
CA ASN A 481 -14.92 -0.54 -8.72
C ASN A 481 -13.66 -0.75 -9.59
N TYR A 482 -12.59 -1.34 -9.04
CA TYR A 482 -11.35 -1.53 -9.78
C TYR A 482 -11.53 -2.51 -10.93
N THR A 483 -11.16 -2.06 -12.13
CA THR A 483 -11.16 -2.87 -13.33
C THR A 483 -9.78 -2.81 -13.97
N ARG A 484 -9.23 -3.96 -14.31
CA ARG A 484 -7.91 -4.07 -14.88
C ARG A 484 -7.80 -5.24 -15.82
N THR A 485 -7.00 -5.07 -16.87
CA THR A 485 -6.58 -6.14 -17.77
C THR A 485 -5.08 -6.44 -17.51
N SER A 486 -4.76 -7.71 -17.38
CA SER A 486 -3.37 -8.18 -17.27
C SER A 486 -3.09 -9.24 -18.32
N GLN A 487 -1.82 -9.29 -18.75
CA GLN A 487 -1.32 -10.32 -19.64
C GLN A 487 -0.29 -11.18 -18.92
N GLY A 488 -0.39 -12.49 -19.10
CA GLY A 488 0.54 -13.45 -18.52
C GLY A 488 0.84 -14.60 -19.46
N LEU A 489 1.84 -15.39 -19.14
CA LEU A 489 2.13 -16.64 -19.83
C LEU A 489 1.42 -17.79 -19.10
N LEU A 490 0.78 -18.69 -19.85
CA LEU A 490 0.25 -19.91 -19.27
C LEU A 490 1.43 -20.75 -18.75
N ALA A 491 1.36 -21.17 -17.48
CA ALA A 491 2.43 -21.89 -16.83
C ALA A 491 2.95 -23.07 -17.66
N GLY A 492 4.26 -23.15 -17.87
CA GLY A 492 4.92 -24.18 -18.67
C GLY A 492 4.78 -24.02 -20.19
N THR A 493 4.24 -22.91 -20.67
CA THR A 493 4.05 -22.65 -22.11
C THR A 493 4.50 -21.24 -22.50
N SER A 494 4.65 -20.97 -23.81
CA SER A 494 4.82 -19.65 -24.40
C SER A 494 3.49 -18.97 -24.75
N THR A 495 2.36 -19.58 -24.37
CA THR A 495 1.03 -19.07 -24.70
C THR A 495 0.67 -17.88 -23.83
N LEU A 496 0.47 -16.71 -24.46
CA LEU A 496 -0.03 -15.53 -23.79
C LEU A 496 -1.52 -15.71 -23.47
N PHE A 497 -1.92 -15.44 -22.24
CA PHE A 497 -3.32 -15.30 -21.88
C PHE A 497 -3.60 -13.89 -21.34
N THR A 498 -4.81 -13.43 -21.56
CA THR A 498 -5.30 -12.17 -20.98
C THR A 498 -6.28 -12.51 -19.87
N SER A 499 -6.05 -11.94 -18.69
CA SER A 499 -6.96 -12.02 -17.54
C SER A 499 -7.47 -10.62 -17.20
N GLY A 500 -8.64 -10.56 -16.56
CA GLY A 500 -9.21 -9.30 -16.11
C GLY A 500 -9.65 -9.37 -14.66
N GLN A 501 -9.50 -8.25 -13.96
CA GLN A 501 -10.19 -7.97 -12.69
C GLN A 501 -11.32 -7.01 -12.99
N ILE A 502 -12.49 -7.30 -12.47
CA ILE A 502 -13.68 -6.44 -12.59
C ILE A 502 -14.29 -6.23 -11.21
N GLY A 503 -14.81 -5.04 -10.97
CA GLY A 503 -15.49 -4.71 -9.72
C GLY A 503 -16.72 -5.62 -9.52
N VAL A 504 -17.02 -5.95 -8.28
CA VAL A 504 -18.15 -6.83 -7.91
C VAL A 504 -19.52 -6.27 -8.31
N THR A 505 -19.61 -4.97 -8.52
CA THR A 505 -20.81 -4.26 -9.00
C THR A 505 -20.97 -4.28 -10.51
N ASN A 506 -19.96 -4.78 -11.25
CA ASN A 506 -20.03 -4.86 -12.70
C ASN A 506 -21.13 -5.84 -13.12
N PRO A 507 -22.03 -5.51 -14.08
CA PRO A 507 -23.10 -6.39 -14.52
C PRO A 507 -22.64 -7.78 -14.96
N VAL A 508 -21.43 -7.90 -15.51
CA VAL A 508 -20.83 -9.20 -15.88
C VAL A 508 -20.47 -10.04 -14.66
N ALA A 509 -20.14 -9.40 -13.53
CA ALA A 509 -19.82 -10.07 -12.26
C ALA A 509 -21.08 -10.61 -11.56
N VAL A 510 -22.25 -10.05 -11.85
CA VAL A 510 -23.53 -10.37 -11.20
C VAL A 510 -24.19 -11.62 -11.79
N PHE A 511 -23.66 -12.21 -12.88
CA PHE A 511 -24.13 -13.50 -13.37
C PHE A 511 -23.96 -14.59 -12.29
N PRO A 512 -25.02 -15.36 -11.94
CA PRO A 512 -25.03 -16.23 -10.73
C PRO A 512 -23.88 -17.23 -10.62
N LYS A 513 -23.31 -17.69 -11.73
CA LYS A 513 -22.18 -18.62 -11.75
C LYS A 513 -20.81 -17.93 -11.57
N ILE A 514 -20.72 -16.65 -11.86
CA ILE A 514 -19.49 -15.86 -11.77
C ILE A 514 -19.41 -15.19 -10.39
N ALA A 515 -20.55 -14.74 -9.85
CA ALA A 515 -20.63 -14.16 -8.52
C ALA A 515 -20.12 -15.11 -7.42
N THR A 516 -20.35 -16.42 -7.54
CA THR A 516 -19.84 -17.40 -6.57
C THR A 516 -18.31 -17.54 -6.62
N ILE A 517 -17.68 -17.31 -7.78
CA ILE A 517 -16.23 -17.34 -7.93
C ILE A 517 -15.61 -16.01 -7.44
N LEU A 518 -16.28 -14.89 -7.67
CA LEU A 518 -15.82 -13.55 -7.29
C LEU A 518 -15.90 -13.28 -5.79
N THR A 519 -16.92 -13.78 -5.11
CA THR A 519 -17.03 -13.65 -3.64
C THR A 519 -15.95 -14.42 -2.90
N GLN A 520 -15.31 -15.40 -3.54
CA GLN A 520 -14.23 -16.17 -2.92
C GLN A 520 -12.81 -15.71 -3.30
N ARG A 521 -12.58 -15.08 -4.47
CA ARG A 521 -11.21 -14.79 -4.95
C ARG A 521 -11.00 -13.51 -5.76
N GLY A 522 -12.00 -12.72 -6.11
CA GLY A 522 -11.85 -11.44 -6.83
C GLY A 522 -11.19 -11.50 -8.22
N THR A 523 -10.89 -12.68 -8.75
CA THR A 523 -10.17 -12.86 -10.03
C THR A 523 -10.91 -13.85 -10.93
N ILE A 524 -11.25 -13.42 -12.14
CA ILE A 524 -11.77 -14.29 -13.18
C ILE A 524 -10.67 -14.61 -14.19
N LEU A 525 -10.36 -15.89 -14.35
CA LEU A 525 -9.56 -16.38 -15.47
C LEU A 525 -10.50 -16.69 -16.62
N GLY A 526 -10.66 -15.76 -17.56
CA GLY A 526 -11.40 -15.95 -18.80
C GLY A 526 -10.46 -16.36 -19.94
N LYS A 527 -10.74 -17.47 -20.64
CA LYS A 527 -10.21 -17.67 -21.98
C LYS A 527 -10.96 -16.70 -22.90
N THR A 528 -10.24 -15.81 -23.57
CA THR A 528 -10.81 -15.07 -24.70
C THR A 528 -11.22 -16.08 -25.75
N PRO A 529 -12.51 -16.18 -26.17
CA PRO A 529 -12.84 -16.93 -27.37
C PRO A 529 -12.07 -16.30 -28.53
N ALA A 530 -11.44 -17.12 -29.31
CA ALA A 530 -10.98 -16.68 -30.63
C ALA A 530 -12.24 -16.27 -31.42
N ILE A 531 -12.39 -14.97 -31.70
CA ILE A 531 -13.32 -14.46 -32.72
C ILE A 531 -12.56 -14.43 -34.02
#